data_23336816407f762f93034af44bef6cc9
#
_entry.id   23336816407f762f93034af44bef6cc9
#
_cell.length_a   1.000
_cell.length_b   1.000
_cell.length_c   1.000
_cell.angle_alpha   90.00
_cell.angle_beta   90.00
_cell.angle_gamma   90.00
#
_symmetry.space_group_name_H-M   'P 1'
#
loop_
_entity.id
_entity.type
_entity.pdbx_description
1 polymer ?
#
loop_
_entity_poly.entity_id
_entity_poly.type
_entity_poly.pdbx_seq_one_letter_code
_entity_poly.pdbx_strand_id
1 'polypeptide(L)'
;RRGTPFDAVSHVNLTVDAGEFIAIVGRSGNGKSTLINMVAGLIRPTSGTVSVAGRNVSDLGDKALSVLRNRTIGFVTQSQTLLGNLTVLDNVILPATMFPEPLPFAQNAEATDAVAQVDAVASTDAVAQAAATNDESAADSAADPFMPDVIAPITDRENTPSNTAASRSDLFATRARTLLTQLGVADLADSYPRELSGGEMRRVSIARALMNQPSLLIADEPTGDLDQESTDIVMRPLRDQANNGTAILMVTHDPDALEYADRVYRMDAGVLSIASV
;
A
#
# COMPACT_ATOMS: atom_id res chain seq x y z
N ARG A 1 17.67 -18.25 -14.41
CA ARG A 1 17.27 -19.70 -14.33
C ARG A 1 16.17 -19.93 -15.34
N ARG A 2 16.52 -20.07 -16.60
CA ARG A 2 15.56 -20.37 -17.68
C ARG A 2 15.34 -21.88 -17.69
N GLY A 3 14.12 -22.35 -17.42
CA GLY A 3 13.67 -23.69 -17.80
C GLY A 3 13.15 -24.64 -16.74
N THR A 4 13.22 -24.36 -15.44
CA THR A 4 12.58 -25.23 -14.42
C THR A 4 11.67 -24.36 -13.54
N PRO A 5 10.37 -24.65 -13.42
CA PRO A 5 9.49 -23.99 -12.46
C PRO A 5 10.08 -24.17 -11.04
N PHE A 6 10.15 -23.10 -10.28
CA PHE A 6 10.53 -23.18 -8.87
C PHE A 6 9.52 -22.34 -8.05
N ASP A 7 9.35 -22.68 -6.79
CA ASP A 7 8.46 -21.93 -5.92
C ASP A 7 9.15 -20.62 -5.51
N ALA A 8 8.59 -19.50 -5.94
CA ALA A 8 9.05 -18.17 -5.53
C ALA A 8 8.71 -17.90 -4.05
N VAL A 9 7.62 -18.51 -3.56
CA VAL A 9 7.19 -18.56 -2.16
C VAL A 9 6.82 -20.01 -1.87
N SER A 10 7.42 -20.61 -0.83
CA SER A 10 7.29 -22.03 -0.53
C SER A 10 6.84 -22.22 0.92
N HIS A 11 5.60 -22.72 1.09
CA HIS A 11 5.02 -23.07 2.41
C HIS A 11 5.18 -21.98 3.47
N VAL A 12 4.91 -20.73 3.09
CA VAL A 12 4.95 -19.60 4.03
C VAL A 12 3.71 -19.63 4.92
N ASN A 13 3.94 -19.60 6.22
CA ASN A 13 2.92 -19.36 7.23
C ASN A 13 3.27 -18.08 7.97
N LEU A 14 2.44 -17.05 7.82
CA LEU A 14 2.65 -15.72 8.40
C LEU A 14 1.31 -15.16 8.87
N THR A 15 1.29 -14.66 10.09
CA THR A 15 0.18 -13.89 10.66
C THR A 15 0.68 -12.51 11.05
N VAL A 16 -0.07 -11.47 10.69
CA VAL A 16 0.19 -10.09 11.06
C VAL A 16 -1.03 -9.59 11.82
N ASP A 17 -0.85 -9.30 13.10
CA ASP A 17 -1.90 -8.87 14.00
C ASP A 17 -2.12 -7.35 13.93
N ALA A 18 -3.29 -6.88 14.39
CA ALA A 18 -3.57 -5.46 14.47
C ALA A 18 -2.55 -4.75 15.36
N GLY A 19 -1.98 -3.66 14.87
CA GLY A 19 -0.96 -2.90 15.58
C GLY A 19 0.44 -3.52 15.58
N GLU A 20 0.62 -4.66 14.93
CA GLU A 20 1.91 -5.31 14.81
C GLU A 20 2.72 -4.76 13.63
N PHE A 21 4.02 -4.57 13.85
CA PHE A 21 4.97 -4.16 12.84
C PHE A 21 5.94 -5.30 12.51
N ILE A 22 5.75 -5.94 11.37
CA ILE A 22 6.62 -7.03 10.89
C ILE A 22 7.54 -6.53 9.79
N ALA A 23 8.83 -6.87 9.92
CA ALA A 23 9.81 -6.67 8.86
C ALA A 23 10.23 -8.00 8.24
N ILE A 24 10.38 -8.03 6.91
CA ILE A 24 10.92 -9.16 6.15
C ILE A 24 12.23 -8.75 5.51
N VAL A 25 13.30 -9.44 5.86
CA VAL A 25 14.63 -9.26 5.28
C VAL A 25 15.01 -10.43 4.38
N GLY A 26 15.98 -10.23 3.51
CA GLY A 26 16.50 -11.29 2.64
C GLY A 26 17.09 -10.75 1.34
N ARG A 27 17.87 -11.55 0.64
CA ARG A 27 18.50 -11.16 -0.62
C ARG A 27 17.47 -10.89 -1.72
N SER A 28 17.83 -10.06 -2.70
CA SER A 28 17.01 -9.88 -3.91
C SER A 28 16.74 -11.22 -4.60
N GLY A 29 15.53 -11.40 -5.11
CA GLY A 29 15.10 -12.64 -5.77
C GLY A 29 14.67 -13.77 -4.84
N ASN A 30 14.65 -13.59 -3.52
CA ASN A 30 14.24 -14.62 -2.57
C ASN A 30 12.71 -14.74 -2.37
N GLY A 31 11.88 -13.98 -3.11
CA GLY A 31 10.43 -14.08 -3.06
C GLY A 31 9.71 -13.04 -2.21
N LYS A 32 10.43 -12.09 -1.57
CA LYS A 32 9.82 -11.07 -0.69
C LYS A 32 8.73 -10.27 -1.40
N SER A 33 9.02 -9.68 -2.56
CA SER A 33 8.03 -8.90 -3.32
C SER A 33 6.89 -9.78 -3.84
N THR A 34 7.12 -11.05 -4.13
CA THR A 34 6.06 -12.02 -4.46
C THR A 34 5.12 -12.21 -3.27
N LEU A 35 5.66 -12.39 -2.07
CA LEU A 35 4.88 -12.56 -0.86
C LEU A 35 3.99 -11.34 -0.58
N ILE A 36 4.57 -10.14 -0.57
CA ILE A 36 3.78 -8.92 -0.31
C ILE A 36 2.75 -8.64 -1.41
N ASN A 37 3.04 -8.98 -2.67
CA ASN A 37 2.08 -8.88 -3.77
C ASN A 37 0.94 -9.89 -3.64
N MET A 38 1.17 -11.09 -3.08
CA MET A 38 0.09 -12.03 -2.74
C MET A 38 -0.78 -11.48 -1.62
N VAL A 39 -0.18 -10.91 -0.57
CA VAL A 39 -0.93 -10.27 0.53
C VAL A 39 -1.76 -9.10 0.00
N ALA A 40 -1.22 -8.31 -0.93
CA ALA A 40 -1.96 -7.24 -1.60
C ALA A 40 -3.04 -7.74 -2.58
N GLY A 41 -3.12 -9.04 -2.83
CA GLY A 41 -4.03 -9.61 -3.82
C GLY A 41 -3.71 -9.22 -5.26
N LEU A 42 -2.45 -8.87 -5.55
CA LEU A 42 -1.95 -8.59 -6.90
C LEU A 42 -1.51 -9.87 -7.62
N ILE A 43 -1.12 -10.88 -6.86
CA ILE A 43 -0.76 -12.22 -7.33
C ILE A 43 -1.60 -13.23 -6.56
N ARG A 44 -2.17 -14.21 -7.26
CA ARG A 44 -2.87 -15.31 -6.61
C ARG A 44 -1.87 -16.42 -6.22
N PRO A 45 -1.99 -17.01 -5.03
CA PRO A 45 -1.17 -18.18 -4.69
C PRO A 45 -1.50 -19.36 -5.61
N THR A 46 -0.52 -20.19 -5.90
CA THR A 46 -0.71 -21.46 -6.65
C THR A 46 -1.45 -22.48 -5.80
N SER A 47 -1.21 -22.47 -4.50
CA SER A 47 -1.93 -23.28 -3.50
C SER A 47 -1.93 -22.58 -2.15
N GLY A 48 -2.83 -23.01 -1.25
CA GLY A 48 -3.01 -22.40 0.04
C GLY A 48 -3.94 -21.20 0.02
N THR A 49 -3.90 -20.37 1.06
CA THR A 49 -4.82 -19.24 1.26
C THR A 49 -4.09 -17.99 1.71
N VAL A 50 -4.59 -16.84 1.28
CA VAL A 50 -4.19 -15.53 1.78
C VAL A 50 -5.46 -14.80 2.20
N SER A 51 -5.52 -14.40 3.46
CA SER A 51 -6.66 -13.66 4.01
C SER A 51 -6.24 -12.27 4.47
N VAL A 52 -7.06 -11.27 4.17
CA VAL A 52 -6.88 -9.89 4.65
C VAL A 52 -8.22 -9.40 5.21
N ALA A 53 -8.19 -8.88 6.43
CA ALA A 53 -9.38 -8.48 7.18
C ALA A 53 -10.47 -9.58 7.19
N GLY A 54 -10.06 -10.82 7.44
CA GLY A 54 -10.94 -12.00 7.50
C GLY A 54 -11.49 -12.46 6.15
N ARG A 55 -11.04 -11.90 5.02
CA ARG A 55 -11.50 -12.26 3.66
C ARG A 55 -10.39 -12.96 2.89
N ASN A 56 -10.65 -14.16 2.37
CA ASN A 56 -9.72 -14.84 1.47
C ASN A 56 -9.65 -14.08 0.14
N VAL A 57 -8.47 -13.55 -0.20
CA VAL A 57 -8.27 -12.75 -1.41
C VAL A 57 -8.49 -13.54 -2.70
N SER A 58 -8.28 -14.87 -2.66
CA SER A 58 -8.45 -15.74 -3.83
C SER A 58 -9.92 -15.97 -4.22
N ASP A 59 -10.84 -15.79 -3.27
CA ASP A 59 -12.29 -16.00 -3.48
C ASP A 59 -12.99 -14.74 -4.02
N LEU A 60 -12.26 -13.60 -4.03
CA LEU A 60 -12.81 -12.33 -4.46
C LEU A 60 -12.65 -12.14 -5.96
N GLY A 61 -13.71 -11.67 -6.62
CA GLY A 61 -13.64 -11.15 -7.98
C GLY A 61 -12.97 -9.77 -8.03
N ASP A 62 -12.52 -9.34 -9.20
CA ASP A 62 -11.69 -8.14 -9.40
C ASP A 62 -12.27 -6.87 -8.76
N LYS A 63 -13.58 -6.65 -8.91
CA LYS A 63 -14.25 -5.49 -8.31
C LYS A 63 -14.19 -5.51 -6.78
N ALA A 64 -14.51 -6.67 -6.16
CA ALA A 64 -14.47 -6.82 -4.71
C ALA A 64 -13.05 -6.70 -4.16
N LEU A 65 -12.08 -7.26 -4.87
CA LEU A 65 -10.66 -7.18 -4.54
C LEU A 65 -10.13 -5.74 -4.66
N SER A 66 -10.56 -4.99 -5.68
CA SER A 66 -10.20 -3.57 -5.82
C SER A 66 -10.75 -2.72 -4.68
N VAL A 67 -11.99 -2.98 -4.24
CA VAL A 67 -12.57 -2.32 -3.06
C VAL A 67 -11.82 -2.71 -1.79
N LEU A 68 -11.49 -3.98 -1.60
CA LEU A 68 -10.70 -4.45 -0.45
C LEU A 68 -9.35 -3.74 -0.41
N ARG A 69 -8.60 -3.73 -1.51
CA ARG A 69 -7.31 -3.02 -1.61
C ARG A 69 -7.46 -1.55 -1.24
N ASN A 70 -8.40 -0.85 -1.86
CA ASN A 70 -8.57 0.58 -1.63
C ASN A 70 -8.90 0.92 -0.17
N ARG A 71 -9.73 0.12 0.50
CA ARG A 71 -10.24 0.42 1.84
C ARG A 71 -9.42 -0.14 2.98
N THR A 72 -8.76 -1.26 2.73
CA THR A 72 -8.14 -2.06 3.79
C THR A 72 -6.62 -2.05 3.70
N ILE A 73 -6.06 -1.91 2.49
CA ILE A 73 -4.63 -2.04 2.26
C ILE A 73 -4.05 -0.71 1.81
N GLY A 74 -3.08 -0.18 2.55
CA GLY A 74 -2.15 0.83 2.08
C GLY A 74 -0.95 0.14 1.45
N PHE A 75 -0.54 0.54 0.24
CA PHE A 75 0.60 -0.09 -0.41
C PHE A 75 1.63 0.96 -0.86
N VAL A 76 2.82 0.87 -0.31
CA VAL A 76 3.99 1.66 -0.68
C VAL A 76 4.92 0.79 -1.49
N THR A 77 5.01 1.04 -2.80
CA THR A 77 5.85 0.28 -3.74
C THR A 77 7.28 0.81 -3.74
N GLN A 78 8.24 -0.05 -4.09
CA GLN A 78 9.63 0.33 -4.25
C GLN A 78 9.80 1.43 -5.32
N SER A 79 9.11 1.32 -6.46
CA SER A 79 9.04 2.36 -7.47
C SER A 79 7.96 3.38 -7.11
N GLN A 80 8.30 4.66 -7.11
CA GLN A 80 7.38 5.73 -6.77
C GLN A 80 6.43 5.98 -7.94
N THR A 81 5.16 5.63 -7.76
CA THR A 81 4.12 5.66 -8.80
C THR A 81 3.15 6.82 -8.62
N LEU A 82 3.67 8.04 -8.41
CA LEU A 82 2.82 9.22 -8.37
C LEU A 82 2.36 9.59 -9.78
N LEU A 83 1.11 10.04 -9.91
CA LEU A 83 0.56 10.50 -11.18
C LEU A 83 1.13 11.89 -11.50
N GLY A 84 1.93 11.98 -12.57
CA GLY A 84 2.69 13.18 -12.91
C GLY A 84 1.85 14.39 -13.34
N ASN A 85 0.57 14.17 -13.68
CA ASN A 85 -0.40 15.20 -14.05
C ASN A 85 -1.25 15.72 -12.87
N LEU A 86 -1.08 15.16 -11.68
CA LEU A 86 -1.75 15.58 -10.45
C LEU A 86 -0.75 16.26 -9.52
N THR A 87 -1.23 17.21 -8.72
CA THR A 87 -0.44 17.79 -7.63
C THR A 87 -0.13 16.75 -6.57
N VAL A 88 0.78 17.05 -5.65
CA VAL A 88 1.06 16.22 -4.47
C VAL A 88 -0.23 16.01 -3.66
N LEU A 89 -0.97 17.07 -3.39
CA LEU A 89 -2.22 17.00 -2.64
C LEU A 89 -3.23 16.09 -3.33
N ASP A 90 -3.42 16.23 -4.65
CA ASP A 90 -4.36 15.41 -5.41
C ASP A 90 -3.93 13.95 -5.47
N ASN A 91 -2.63 13.66 -5.59
CA ASN A 91 -2.10 12.30 -5.49
C ASN A 91 -2.44 11.65 -4.15
N VAL A 92 -2.35 12.39 -3.04
CA VAL A 92 -2.67 11.86 -1.70
C VAL A 92 -4.17 11.66 -1.54
N ILE A 93 -5.00 12.56 -2.05
CA ILE A 93 -6.46 12.48 -1.96
C ILE A 93 -7.05 11.37 -2.85
N LEU A 94 -6.41 11.04 -3.97
CA LEU A 94 -6.92 10.16 -5.00
C LEU A 94 -7.56 8.86 -4.47
N PRO A 95 -6.93 8.07 -3.55
CA PRO A 95 -7.54 6.84 -3.05
C PRO A 95 -8.91 7.05 -2.38
N ALA A 96 -9.12 8.20 -1.73
CA ALA A 96 -10.37 8.51 -1.05
C ALA A 96 -11.50 8.87 -2.03
N THR A 97 -11.18 9.25 -3.26
CA THR A 97 -12.16 9.61 -4.29
C THR A 97 -12.59 8.46 -5.18
N MET A 98 -11.78 7.38 -5.25
CA MET A 98 -12.05 6.25 -6.15
C MET A 98 -13.31 5.45 -5.80
N PHE A 99 -13.65 5.35 -4.51
CA PHE A 99 -14.83 4.63 -4.02
C PHE A 99 -15.57 5.51 -2.99
N PRO A 100 -16.47 6.38 -3.43
CA PRO A 100 -17.00 7.47 -2.62
C PRO A 100 -17.92 7.07 -1.46
N GLU A 101 -18.42 5.83 -1.38
CA GLU A 101 -19.33 5.39 -0.32
C GLU A 101 -18.89 4.08 0.34
N PRO A 102 -18.96 3.98 1.67
CA PRO A 102 -19.01 5.03 2.71
C PRO A 102 -17.66 5.73 2.88
N LEU A 103 -17.62 6.83 3.65
CA LEU A 103 -16.36 7.51 3.99
C LEU A 103 -15.39 6.52 4.64
N PRO A 104 -14.16 6.37 4.13
CA PRO A 104 -13.23 5.33 4.60
C PRO A 104 -12.91 5.44 6.09
N PHE A 105 -12.85 6.64 6.65
CA PHE A 105 -12.50 6.92 8.04
C PHE A 105 -13.71 7.17 8.95
N ALA A 106 -14.92 6.86 8.52
CA ALA A 106 -16.12 6.93 9.33
C ALA A 106 -16.51 5.58 9.98
N GLN A 107 -15.81 4.50 9.63
CA GLN A 107 -16.08 3.15 10.13
C GLN A 107 -14.85 2.66 10.89
N ASN A 108 -14.97 2.56 12.23
CA ASN A 108 -14.07 1.71 12.99
C ASN A 108 -14.28 0.28 12.50
N ALA A 109 -13.27 -0.29 11.85
CA ALA A 109 -13.27 -1.71 11.59
C ALA A 109 -13.41 -2.43 12.95
N GLU A 110 -14.33 -3.37 13.05
CA GLU A 110 -14.32 -4.30 14.18
C GLU A 110 -12.93 -4.94 14.18
N ALA A 111 -12.19 -4.73 15.26
CA ALA A 111 -10.84 -5.23 15.39
C ALA A 111 -10.87 -6.76 15.34
N THR A 112 -10.45 -7.33 14.23
CA THR A 112 -10.08 -8.74 14.18
C THR A 112 -8.64 -8.84 14.63
N ASP A 113 -8.32 -9.76 15.54
CA ASP A 113 -6.97 -9.91 16.11
C ASP A 113 -5.90 -10.07 15.01
N ALA A 114 -6.18 -10.82 13.96
CA ALA A 114 -5.29 -10.98 12.80
C ALA A 114 -5.80 -10.20 11.58
N VAL A 115 -5.00 -9.22 11.11
CA VAL A 115 -5.34 -8.41 9.94
C VAL A 115 -4.93 -9.10 8.64
N ALA A 116 -3.81 -9.83 8.62
CA ALA A 116 -3.38 -10.61 7.46
C ALA A 116 -2.88 -11.99 7.87
N GLN A 117 -3.29 -13.01 7.12
CA GLN A 117 -2.84 -14.41 7.29
C GLN A 117 -2.43 -14.97 5.93
N VAL A 118 -1.29 -15.63 5.89
CA VAL A 118 -0.75 -16.27 4.70
C VAL A 118 -0.39 -17.71 5.06
N ASP A 119 -1.01 -18.67 4.36
CA ASP A 119 -0.60 -20.06 4.31
C ASP A 119 -0.59 -20.45 2.83
N ALA A 120 0.51 -20.19 2.15
CA ALA A 120 0.50 -20.24 0.69
C ALA A 120 1.84 -20.63 0.07
N VAL A 121 1.74 -21.11 -1.17
CA VAL A 121 2.84 -21.36 -2.11
C VAL A 121 2.57 -20.58 -3.39
N ALA A 122 3.60 -19.97 -3.98
CA ALA A 122 3.51 -19.35 -5.29
C ALA A 122 4.65 -19.83 -6.20
N SER A 123 4.29 -20.42 -7.34
CA SER A 123 5.24 -20.78 -8.38
C SER A 123 5.63 -19.57 -9.24
N THR A 124 6.78 -19.68 -9.92
CA THR A 124 7.24 -18.65 -10.86
C THR A 124 6.30 -18.44 -12.04
N ASP A 125 5.52 -19.44 -12.43
CA ASP A 125 4.55 -19.30 -13.52
C ASP A 125 3.38 -18.38 -13.13
N ALA A 126 2.92 -18.45 -11.88
CA ALA A 126 1.90 -17.53 -11.36
C ALA A 126 2.41 -16.07 -11.32
N VAL A 127 3.68 -15.87 -10.99
CA VAL A 127 4.32 -14.55 -10.97
C VAL A 127 4.44 -14.00 -12.39
N ALA A 128 4.82 -14.83 -13.36
CA ALA A 128 4.94 -14.43 -14.77
C ALA A 128 3.58 -14.08 -15.40
N GLN A 129 2.52 -14.82 -15.07
CA GLN A 129 1.16 -14.52 -15.52
C GLN A 129 0.64 -13.20 -14.97
N ALA A 130 0.86 -12.91 -13.70
CA ALA A 130 0.46 -11.63 -13.10
C ALA A 130 1.22 -10.43 -13.72
N ALA A 131 2.49 -10.61 -14.07
CA ALA A 131 3.28 -9.59 -14.76
C ALA A 131 2.78 -9.34 -16.19
N ALA A 132 2.39 -10.39 -16.92
CA ALA A 132 1.87 -10.29 -18.28
C ALA A 132 0.51 -9.59 -18.34
N THR A 133 -0.39 -9.85 -17.39
CA THR A 133 -1.70 -9.18 -17.33
C THR A 133 -1.59 -7.69 -17.00
N ASN A 134 -0.58 -7.27 -16.26
CA ASN A 134 -0.32 -5.86 -16.00
C ASN A 134 0.23 -5.10 -17.22
N ASP A 135 0.91 -5.79 -18.15
CA ASP A 135 1.49 -5.20 -19.38
C ASP A 135 0.43 -5.12 -20.49
N GLU A 136 -0.47 -6.11 -20.60
CA GLU A 136 -1.56 -6.10 -21.58
C GLU A 136 -2.65 -5.07 -21.25
N SER A 137 -2.89 -4.74 -19.99
CA SER A 137 -3.88 -3.72 -19.60
C SER A 137 -3.46 -2.29 -20.00
N ALA A 138 -2.20 -2.09 -20.41
CA ALA A 138 -1.71 -0.81 -20.91
C ALA A 138 -1.88 -0.65 -22.45
N ALA A 139 -2.18 -1.72 -23.17
CA ALA A 139 -2.20 -1.71 -24.65
C ALA A 139 -3.60 -1.74 -25.28
N ASP A 140 -4.65 -2.09 -24.54
CA ASP A 140 -6.02 -2.22 -25.10
C ASP A 140 -6.98 -1.19 -24.49
N SER A 141 -6.76 0.09 -24.82
CA SER A 141 -7.69 1.17 -24.51
C SER A 141 -8.72 1.36 -25.63
N ALA A 142 -9.46 0.30 -25.94
CA ALA A 142 -10.66 0.40 -26.77
C ALA A 142 -11.89 0.17 -25.87
N ALA A 143 -12.48 1.29 -25.43
CA ALA A 143 -13.84 1.41 -24.88
C ALA A 143 -14.19 0.45 -23.73
N ASP A 144 -13.67 0.73 -22.54
CA ASP A 144 -14.30 0.31 -21.29
C ASP A 144 -15.53 1.21 -21.03
N PRO A 145 -16.76 0.68 -21.03
CA PRO A 145 -17.97 1.46 -20.78
C PRO A 145 -18.10 1.95 -19.32
N PHE A 146 -17.04 1.80 -18.51
CA PHE A 146 -17.03 2.18 -17.09
C PHE A 146 -15.95 3.19 -16.72
N MET A 147 -15.40 3.93 -17.68
CA MET A 147 -14.73 5.18 -17.36
C MET A 147 -15.81 6.19 -16.96
N PRO A 148 -15.86 6.67 -15.70
CA PRO A 148 -16.63 7.88 -15.42
C PRO A 148 -16.04 8.99 -16.28
N ASP A 149 -16.92 9.72 -16.96
CA ASP A 149 -16.57 10.86 -17.79
C ASP A 149 -15.46 11.68 -17.15
N VAL A 150 -14.48 12.03 -17.98
CA VAL A 150 -13.34 12.89 -17.69
C VAL A 150 -13.67 13.85 -16.56
N ILE A 151 -12.89 13.80 -15.47
CA ILE A 151 -12.96 14.79 -14.39
C ILE A 151 -12.85 16.15 -15.04
N ALA A 152 -14.00 16.78 -15.29
CA ALA A 152 -14.04 18.17 -15.70
C ALA A 152 -13.43 19.01 -14.59
N PRO A 153 -12.64 20.04 -14.90
CA PRO A 153 -12.14 20.94 -13.88
C PRO A 153 -13.33 21.45 -13.06
N ILE A 154 -13.19 21.39 -11.73
CA ILE A 154 -14.19 21.89 -10.80
C ILE A 154 -14.25 23.41 -11.02
N THR A 155 -15.13 23.83 -11.94
CA THR A 155 -15.48 25.23 -12.11
C THR A 155 -16.50 25.58 -11.05
N ASP A 156 -16.27 26.70 -10.40
CA ASP A 156 -17.06 27.33 -9.36
C ASP A 156 -18.57 27.11 -9.52
N ARG A 157 -19.17 26.39 -8.58
CA ARG A 157 -20.61 26.43 -8.35
C ARG A 157 -20.93 27.45 -7.28
N GLU A 158 -21.76 28.36 -7.68
CA GLU A 158 -22.29 29.50 -6.97
C GLU A 158 -22.59 29.26 -5.48
N ASN A 159 -22.11 30.22 -4.73
CA ASN A 159 -22.21 30.51 -3.33
C ASN A 159 -23.66 30.54 -2.86
N THR A 160 -24.10 29.51 -2.12
CA THR A 160 -25.23 29.61 -1.20
C THR A 160 -24.70 29.30 0.19
N PRO A 161 -24.79 30.21 1.17
CA PRO A 161 -24.32 29.95 2.52
C PRO A 161 -25.34 29.09 3.25
N SER A 162 -25.17 27.79 3.24
CA SER A 162 -25.79 26.90 4.24
C SER A 162 -24.72 26.46 5.22
N ASN A 163 -24.88 26.98 6.42
CA ASN A 163 -24.21 26.60 7.63
C ASN A 163 -24.14 25.07 7.76
N THR A 164 -22.95 24.56 8.15
CA THR A 164 -22.67 23.24 8.72
C THR A 164 -22.10 22.15 7.81
N ALA A 165 -21.09 21.51 8.37
CA ALA A 165 -20.31 20.36 7.90
C ALA A 165 -19.40 20.68 6.71
N ALA A 166 -18.09 20.68 6.99
CA ALA A 166 -17.05 20.67 5.96
C ALA A 166 -17.45 19.72 4.83
N SER A 167 -17.35 20.16 3.58
CA SER A 167 -17.69 19.31 2.45
C SER A 167 -16.78 18.07 2.51
N ARG A 168 -17.20 16.95 1.91
CA ARG A 168 -16.37 15.75 1.82
C ARG A 168 -14.97 16.06 1.25
N SER A 169 -14.92 16.97 0.29
CA SER A 169 -13.67 17.48 -0.29
C SER A 169 -12.78 18.14 0.76
N ASP A 170 -13.35 18.97 1.63
CA ASP A 170 -12.59 19.68 2.69
C ASP A 170 -12.03 18.70 3.72
N LEU A 171 -12.79 17.64 4.05
CA LEU A 171 -12.33 16.58 4.96
C LEU A 171 -11.14 15.82 4.35
N PHE A 172 -11.21 15.47 3.07
CA PHE A 172 -10.10 14.81 2.38
C PHE A 172 -8.87 15.71 2.29
N ALA A 173 -9.04 16.98 1.92
CA ALA A 173 -7.95 17.94 1.85
C ALA A 173 -7.30 18.18 3.22
N THR A 174 -8.09 18.29 4.28
CA THR A 174 -7.58 18.44 5.65
C THR A 174 -6.76 17.23 6.08
N ARG A 175 -7.27 16.02 5.85
CA ARG A 175 -6.55 14.80 6.18
C ARG A 175 -5.27 14.66 5.37
N ALA A 176 -5.31 14.90 4.06
CA ALA A 176 -4.14 14.84 3.20
C ALA A 176 -3.05 15.82 3.67
N ARG A 177 -3.41 17.06 4.00
CA ARG A 177 -2.46 18.05 4.54
C ARG A 177 -1.88 17.63 5.89
N THR A 178 -2.68 17.00 6.77
CA THR A 178 -2.19 16.44 8.03
C THR A 178 -1.13 15.36 7.78
N LEU A 179 -1.37 14.42 6.86
CA LEU A 179 -0.41 13.38 6.50
C LEU A 179 0.87 13.95 5.88
N LEU A 180 0.74 14.93 4.99
CA LEU A 180 1.89 15.62 4.41
C LEU A 180 2.72 16.36 5.48
N THR A 181 2.07 16.94 6.48
CA THR A 181 2.74 17.60 7.61
C THR A 181 3.50 16.59 8.48
N GLN A 182 2.89 15.45 8.81
CA GLN A 182 3.53 14.38 9.57
C GLN A 182 4.78 13.82 8.87
N LEU A 183 4.79 13.84 7.54
CA LEU A 183 5.89 13.35 6.71
C LEU A 183 6.85 14.48 6.25
N GLY A 184 6.68 15.70 6.75
CA GLY A 184 7.60 16.82 6.49
C GLY A 184 7.63 17.28 5.02
N VAL A 185 6.49 17.22 4.32
CA VAL A 185 6.34 17.62 2.90
C VAL A 185 5.08 18.45 2.65
N ALA A 186 4.59 19.16 3.68
CA ALA A 186 3.36 19.96 3.59
C ALA A 186 3.48 21.15 2.64
N ASP A 187 4.65 21.73 2.54
CA ASP A 187 5.01 22.85 1.67
C ASP A 187 4.97 22.47 0.17
N LEU A 188 5.03 21.19 -0.14
CA LEU A 188 5.00 20.64 -1.50
C LEU A 188 3.59 20.31 -1.98
N ALA A 189 2.53 20.62 -1.21
CA ALA A 189 1.16 20.19 -1.50
C ALA A 189 0.69 20.57 -2.91
N ASP A 190 1.06 21.73 -3.39
CA ASP A 190 0.66 22.28 -4.69
C ASP A 190 1.71 21.99 -5.81
N SER A 191 2.84 21.34 -5.48
CA SER A 191 3.88 20.93 -6.43
C SER A 191 3.47 19.71 -7.23
N TYR A 192 4.14 19.48 -8.36
CA TYR A 192 3.97 18.28 -9.17
C TYR A 192 5.09 17.25 -8.92
N PRO A 193 4.86 15.96 -9.13
CA PRO A 193 5.87 14.92 -8.88
C PRO A 193 7.24 15.15 -9.52
N ARG A 194 7.29 15.76 -10.69
CA ARG A 194 8.54 16.11 -11.40
C ARG A 194 9.42 17.13 -10.68
N GLU A 195 8.86 17.85 -9.69
CA GLU A 195 9.53 18.91 -8.93
C GLU A 195 10.11 18.38 -7.61
N LEU A 196 9.80 17.10 -7.27
CA LEU A 196 10.19 16.45 -6.03
C LEU A 196 11.48 15.65 -6.17
N SER A 197 12.28 15.64 -5.12
CA SER A 197 13.36 14.67 -4.92
C SER A 197 12.82 13.25 -4.71
N GLY A 198 13.67 12.24 -4.86
CA GLY A 198 13.29 10.85 -4.62
C GLY A 198 12.74 10.59 -3.21
N GLY A 199 13.36 11.19 -2.19
CA GLY A 199 12.90 11.08 -0.80
C GLY A 199 11.56 11.76 -0.56
N GLU A 200 11.31 12.93 -1.15
CA GLU A 200 10.01 13.62 -1.08
C GLU A 200 8.91 12.82 -1.78
N MET A 201 9.17 12.29 -2.98
CA MET A 201 8.23 11.42 -3.68
C MET A 201 7.86 10.20 -2.84
N ARG A 202 8.83 9.61 -2.12
CA ARG A 202 8.60 8.49 -1.23
C ARG A 202 7.67 8.86 -0.08
N ARG A 203 7.94 9.97 0.60
CA ARG A 203 7.09 10.47 1.69
C ARG A 203 5.66 10.79 1.22
N VAL A 204 5.50 11.38 0.04
CA VAL A 204 4.18 11.59 -0.58
C VAL A 204 3.49 10.26 -0.89
N SER A 205 4.22 9.24 -1.37
CA SER A 205 3.65 7.90 -1.63
C SER A 205 3.16 7.23 -0.34
N ILE A 206 3.86 7.43 0.77
CA ILE A 206 3.44 6.96 2.10
C ILE A 206 2.18 7.71 2.56
N ALA A 207 2.13 9.04 2.41
CA ALA A 207 0.94 9.83 2.71
C ALA A 207 -0.28 9.31 1.94
N ARG A 208 -0.12 9.03 0.64
CA ARG A 208 -1.16 8.45 -0.21
C ARG A 208 -1.63 7.08 0.29
N ALA A 209 -0.70 6.21 0.69
CA ALA A 209 -1.03 4.88 1.20
C ALA A 209 -1.82 4.93 2.52
N LEU A 210 -1.59 5.95 3.35
CA LEU A 210 -2.27 6.17 4.62
C LEU A 210 -3.60 6.93 4.51
N MET A 211 -3.95 7.44 3.33
CA MET A 211 -5.11 8.32 3.16
C MET A 211 -6.41 7.69 3.62
N ASN A 212 -6.65 6.43 3.30
CA ASN A 212 -7.88 5.71 3.63
C ASN A 212 -7.86 5.01 5.00
N GLN A 213 -6.89 5.31 5.88
CA GLN A 213 -6.72 4.64 7.18
C GLN A 213 -6.73 3.11 7.03
N PRO A 214 -5.79 2.54 6.29
CA PRO A 214 -5.78 1.11 6.05
C PRO A 214 -5.60 0.35 7.36
N SER A 215 -6.22 -0.83 7.48
CA SER A 215 -5.92 -1.74 8.59
C SER A 215 -4.61 -2.49 8.38
N LEU A 216 -4.16 -2.63 7.12
CA LEU A 216 -2.87 -3.21 6.75
C LEU A 216 -2.08 -2.23 5.87
N LEU A 217 -0.87 -1.87 6.28
CA LEU A 217 0.08 -1.16 5.45
C LEU A 217 1.17 -2.12 4.98
N ILE A 218 1.34 -2.24 3.68
CA ILE A 218 2.44 -2.97 3.05
C ILE A 218 3.45 -1.95 2.53
N ALA A 219 4.72 -2.10 2.90
CA ALA A 219 5.77 -1.20 2.48
C ALA A 219 6.96 -1.97 1.90
N ASP A 220 7.23 -1.78 0.61
CA ASP A 220 8.38 -2.37 -0.08
C ASP A 220 9.51 -1.35 -0.15
N GLU A 221 10.56 -1.55 0.66
CA GLU A 221 11.74 -0.70 0.79
C GLU A 221 11.40 0.78 1.06
N PRO A 222 10.63 1.08 2.14
CA PRO A 222 10.14 2.45 2.38
C PRO A 222 11.25 3.47 2.67
N THR A 223 12.44 3.01 3.08
CA THR A 223 13.60 3.84 3.43
C THR A 223 14.75 3.71 2.44
N GLY A 224 14.55 2.97 1.35
CA GLY A 224 15.63 2.73 0.37
C GLY A 224 16.27 4.04 -0.13
N ASP A 225 17.61 4.10 -0.10
CA ASP A 225 18.44 5.24 -0.49
C ASP A 225 18.26 6.51 0.37
N LEU A 226 17.64 6.41 1.56
CA LEU A 226 17.54 7.52 2.53
C LEU A 226 18.73 7.46 3.51
N ASP A 227 19.14 8.64 4.01
CA ASP A 227 20.02 8.75 5.17
C ASP A 227 19.24 8.48 6.48
N GLN A 228 19.96 8.33 7.57
CA GLN A 228 19.37 7.99 8.87
C GLN A 228 18.32 9.02 9.33
N GLU A 229 18.56 10.30 9.15
CA GLU A 229 17.60 11.36 9.54
C GLU A 229 16.31 11.24 8.72
N SER A 230 16.42 11.02 7.42
CA SER A 230 15.29 10.80 6.51
C SER A 230 14.57 9.47 6.80
N THR A 231 15.30 8.43 7.21
CA THR A 231 14.73 7.15 7.67
C THR A 231 13.83 7.38 8.87
N ASP A 232 14.27 8.13 9.88
CA ASP A 232 13.47 8.47 11.07
C ASP A 232 12.18 9.24 10.71
N ILE A 233 12.26 10.19 9.77
CA ILE A 233 11.09 10.95 9.31
C ILE A 233 10.02 10.04 8.71
N VAL A 234 10.43 8.94 8.07
CA VAL A 234 9.53 7.93 7.49
C VAL A 234 9.05 6.95 8.55
N MET A 235 9.96 6.41 9.36
CA MET A 235 9.66 5.27 10.20
C MET A 235 8.86 5.62 11.45
N ARG A 236 9.08 6.80 12.05
CA ARG A 236 8.29 7.23 13.23
C ARG A 236 6.79 7.34 12.93
N PRO A 237 6.32 8.02 11.87
CA PRO A 237 4.91 8.00 11.50
C PRO A 237 4.36 6.60 11.23
N LEU A 238 5.15 5.69 10.65
CA LEU A 238 4.72 4.29 10.45
C LEU A 238 4.58 3.56 11.79
N ARG A 239 5.53 3.72 12.71
CA ARG A 239 5.41 3.15 14.05
C ARG A 239 4.19 3.69 14.82
N ASP A 240 3.92 4.99 14.69
CA ASP A 240 2.73 5.61 15.27
C ASP A 240 1.44 5.03 14.68
N GLN A 241 1.39 4.73 13.38
CA GLN A 241 0.26 4.03 12.77
C GLN A 241 0.09 2.63 13.37
N ALA A 242 1.18 1.88 13.58
CA ALA A 242 1.11 0.58 14.23
C ALA A 242 0.60 0.70 15.67
N ASN A 243 1.12 1.63 16.46
CA ASN A 243 0.65 1.91 17.84
C ASN A 243 -0.85 2.27 17.88
N ASN A 244 -1.39 2.79 16.79
CA ASN A 244 -2.82 3.12 16.63
C ASN A 244 -3.65 1.99 15.99
N GLY A 245 -3.09 0.78 15.87
CA GLY A 245 -3.81 -0.42 15.46
C GLY A 245 -3.66 -0.83 13.99
N THR A 246 -2.91 -0.07 13.17
CA THR A 246 -2.60 -0.50 11.79
C THR A 246 -1.57 -1.63 11.83
N ALA A 247 -1.85 -2.78 11.19
CA ALA A 247 -0.85 -3.81 10.94
C ALA A 247 0.15 -3.32 9.89
N ILE A 248 1.45 -3.52 10.10
CA ILE A 248 2.48 -3.12 9.12
C ILE A 248 3.30 -4.34 8.70
N LEU A 249 3.37 -4.55 7.38
CA LEU A 249 4.23 -5.55 6.76
C LEU A 249 5.24 -4.84 5.87
N MET A 250 6.48 -4.77 6.33
CA MET A 250 7.58 -4.08 5.65
C MET A 250 8.57 -5.07 5.06
N VAL A 251 9.00 -4.81 3.84
CA VAL A 251 10.20 -5.45 3.27
C VAL A 251 11.32 -4.43 3.28
N THR A 252 12.46 -4.76 3.85
CA THR A 252 13.63 -3.86 3.86
C THR A 252 14.93 -4.63 3.99
N HIS A 253 16.01 -3.97 3.60
CA HIS A 253 17.40 -4.37 3.91
C HIS A 253 18.11 -3.32 4.77
N ASP A 254 17.43 -2.27 5.15
CA ASP A 254 17.92 -1.16 5.97
C ASP A 254 17.90 -1.55 7.45
N PRO A 255 19.06 -1.64 8.12
CA PRO A 255 19.14 -2.01 9.54
C PRO A 255 18.46 -0.98 10.46
N ASP A 256 18.50 0.32 10.12
CA ASP A 256 17.91 1.38 10.94
C ASP A 256 16.39 1.27 10.95
N ALA A 257 15.79 0.84 9.81
CA ALA A 257 14.36 0.58 9.72
C ALA A 257 13.91 -0.64 10.55
N LEU A 258 14.80 -1.63 10.77
CA LEU A 258 14.46 -2.83 11.55
C LEU A 258 14.23 -2.55 13.03
N GLU A 259 14.79 -1.48 13.59
CA GLU A 259 14.61 -1.09 15.00
C GLU A 259 13.13 -0.75 15.32
N TYR A 260 12.33 -0.45 14.31
CA TYR A 260 10.91 -0.14 14.44
C TYR A 260 10.00 -1.36 14.42
N ALA A 261 10.52 -2.55 14.05
CA ALA A 261 9.72 -3.76 13.90
C ALA A 261 9.60 -4.54 15.22
N ASP A 262 8.41 -5.08 15.48
CA ASP A 262 8.17 -5.96 16.63
C ASP A 262 8.71 -7.37 16.36
N ARG A 263 8.64 -7.83 15.10
CA ARG A 263 9.17 -9.12 14.64
C ARG A 263 9.91 -8.97 13.32
N VAL A 264 11.01 -9.66 13.20
CA VAL A 264 11.78 -9.71 11.94
C VAL A 264 11.79 -11.14 11.42
N TYR A 265 11.45 -11.29 10.14
CA TYR A 265 11.52 -12.55 9.42
C TYR A 265 12.62 -12.49 8.35
N ARG A 266 13.26 -13.62 8.12
CA ARG A 266 14.19 -13.80 7.01
C ARG A 266 13.54 -14.65 5.93
N MET A 267 13.57 -14.16 4.70
CA MET A 267 13.15 -14.92 3.53
C MET A 267 14.37 -15.38 2.74
N ASP A 268 14.49 -16.70 2.59
CA ASP A 268 15.57 -17.32 1.82
C ASP A 268 15.00 -18.42 0.91
N ALA A 269 15.29 -18.32 -0.39
CA ALA A 269 14.82 -19.24 -1.42
C ALA A 269 13.29 -19.56 -1.33
N GLY A 270 12.47 -18.56 -1.03
CA GLY A 270 11.02 -18.70 -0.92
C GLY A 270 10.52 -19.17 0.46
N VAL A 271 11.41 -19.52 1.38
CA VAL A 271 11.05 -19.99 2.74
C VAL A 271 11.19 -18.84 3.73
N LEU A 272 10.16 -18.67 4.57
CA LEU A 272 10.13 -17.66 5.63
C LEU A 272 10.53 -18.29 6.97
N SER A 273 11.41 -17.64 7.71
CA SER A 273 11.81 -18.06 9.06
C SER A 273 11.97 -16.85 9.98
N ILE A 274 11.76 -17.02 11.28
CA ILE A 274 11.99 -15.95 12.27
C ILE A 274 13.50 -15.64 12.26
N ALA A 275 13.84 -14.36 12.11
CA ALA A 275 15.21 -13.91 12.25
C ALA A 275 15.51 -13.69 13.75
N SER A 276 16.63 -14.25 14.24
CA SER A 276 17.17 -13.81 15.51
C SER A 276 17.80 -12.42 15.29
N VAL A 277 17.25 -11.41 15.91
CA VAL A 277 17.80 -10.04 15.94
C VAL A 277 18.93 -9.98 16.95
#